data_1e07f7b0e6b12d0273ab51976a44fcdd
#
_entry.id   1e07f7b0e6b12d0273ab51976a44fcdd
#
_cell.length_a   1.000
_cell.length_b   1.000
_cell.length_c   1.000
_cell.angle_alpha   90.00
_cell.angle_beta   90.00
_cell.angle_gamma   90.00
#
_symmetry.space_group_name_H-M   'P 1'
#
loop_
_entity.id
_entity.type
_entity.pdbx_description
1 polymer ?
#
loop_
_entity_poly.entity_id
_entity_poly.type
_entity_poly.pdbx_seq_one_letter_code
_entity_poly.pdbx_strand_id
1 'polypeptide(L)'
;MAAPSAVLAELSSHLQTVDEDPTTPLDTDLLERSELFSSTPEYRNELWKETQPLFLQIATLLPKLQQDPAPLTHFIIKMAEPYRFEDIKDVEFEIGLDLQAVPFHGLLLTLLGKATANSIDAQALANRPTVMFSIVRLWLCTQDAGIAIQAEELLTSLLRVSRNEPALVPAQDPSHTYGTGPMWRRLFGDRDITSLYYHYTSLKQLNKPPEPPLNKRDKTIAQARLLSWLPRVGEMDWNALVSSHHVEVEREVGLKEGQGLIHYAALKMVDTEDDMLMHMTLINFFSVLITTVKAKPHLTYVIQW
;
A
#
# COMPACT_ATOMS: atom_id res chain seq x y z
N MET A 1 0.84 18.97 -37.97
CA MET A 1 0.83 18.55 -36.53
C MET A 1 2.00 19.26 -35.85
N ALA A 2 1.78 19.83 -34.66
CA ALA A 2 2.87 20.41 -33.88
C ALA A 2 3.86 19.28 -33.46
N ALA A 3 5.14 19.61 -33.32
CA ALA A 3 6.11 18.66 -32.82
C ALA A 3 5.79 18.34 -31.34
N PRO A 4 5.98 17.08 -30.85
CA PRO A 4 5.71 16.70 -29.46
C PRO A 4 6.36 17.64 -28.43
N SER A 5 7.58 18.04 -28.67
CA SER A 5 8.33 19.00 -27.83
C SER A 5 7.63 20.38 -27.72
N ALA A 6 6.99 20.84 -28.78
CA ALA A 6 6.26 22.12 -28.77
C ALA A 6 5.00 22.05 -27.88
N VAL A 7 4.28 20.92 -27.90
CA VAL A 7 3.07 20.72 -27.07
C VAL A 7 3.45 20.61 -25.58
N LEU A 8 4.54 19.92 -25.25
CA LEU A 8 5.04 19.83 -23.88
C LEU A 8 5.55 21.19 -23.36
N ALA A 9 6.18 22.00 -24.22
CA ALA A 9 6.60 23.34 -23.85
C ALA A 9 5.37 24.27 -23.61
N GLU A 10 4.31 24.14 -24.43
CA GLU A 10 3.05 24.84 -24.23
C GLU A 10 2.41 24.44 -22.89
N LEU A 11 2.39 23.13 -22.58
CA LEU A 11 1.89 22.62 -21.29
C LEU A 11 2.71 23.16 -20.11
N SER A 12 4.05 23.13 -20.19
CA SER A 12 4.90 23.67 -19.14
C SER A 12 4.62 25.16 -18.88
N SER A 13 4.43 25.95 -19.96
CA SER A 13 4.08 27.37 -19.83
C SER A 13 2.71 27.57 -19.19
N HIS A 14 1.71 26.77 -19.57
CA HIS A 14 0.38 26.81 -18.95
C HIS A 14 0.44 26.44 -17.47
N LEU A 15 1.16 25.37 -17.10
CA LEU A 15 1.33 24.96 -15.70
C LEU A 15 2.05 26.02 -14.87
N GLN A 16 2.99 26.78 -15.46
CA GLN A 16 3.59 27.92 -14.78
C GLN A 16 2.57 29.01 -14.49
N THR A 17 1.68 29.30 -15.43
CA THR A 17 0.59 30.27 -15.20
C THR A 17 -0.35 29.79 -14.07
N VAL A 18 -0.65 28.48 -14.03
CA VAL A 18 -1.46 27.89 -12.94
C VAL A 18 -0.71 27.91 -11.59
N ASP A 19 0.62 27.77 -11.57
CA ASP A 19 1.40 27.89 -10.32
C ASP A 19 1.44 29.33 -9.79
N GLU A 20 1.46 30.32 -10.70
CA GLU A 20 1.37 31.74 -10.35
C GLU A 20 -0.03 32.15 -9.87
N ASP A 21 -1.09 31.57 -10.50
CA ASP A 21 -2.47 31.73 -10.08
C ASP A 21 -3.20 30.38 -10.06
N PRO A 22 -3.29 29.71 -8.89
CA PRO A 22 -3.92 28.40 -8.73
C PRO A 22 -5.43 28.35 -9.06
N THR A 23 -6.06 29.50 -9.30
CA THR A 23 -7.46 29.58 -9.75
C THR A 23 -7.61 29.53 -11.28
N THR A 24 -6.51 29.66 -12.02
CA THR A 24 -6.48 29.52 -13.49
C THR A 24 -6.95 28.12 -13.88
N PRO A 25 -8.01 27.97 -14.70
CA PRO A 25 -8.51 26.66 -15.10
C PRO A 25 -7.44 25.85 -15.85
N LEU A 26 -7.37 24.55 -15.53
CA LEU A 26 -6.54 23.61 -16.27
C LEU A 26 -7.05 23.44 -17.70
N ASP A 27 -6.16 23.58 -18.68
CA ASP A 27 -6.46 23.29 -20.08
C ASP A 27 -6.47 21.78 -20.32
N THR A 28 -7.68 21.19 -20.23
CA THR A 28 -7.87 19.74 -20.40
C THR A 28 -7.58 19.29 -21.82
N ASP A 29 -7.83 20.11 -22.84
CA ASP A 29 -7.54 19.79 -24.24
C ASP A 29 -6.04 19.73 -24.48
N LEU A 30 -5.28 20.61 -23.82
CA LEU A 30 -3.82 20.60 -23.87
C LEU A 30 -3.23 19.38 -23.15
N LEU A 31 -3.82 19.00 -22.02
CA LEU A 31 -3.46 17.78 -21.29
C LEU A 31 -3.72 16.53 -22.14
N GLU A 32 -4.89 16.41 -22.78
CA GLU A 32 -5.23 15.29 -23.65
C GLU A 32 -4.30 15.20 -24.86
N ARG A 33 -4.00 16.35 -25.49
CA ARG A 33 -3.04 16.41 -26.62
C ARG A 33 -1.65 15.95 -26.17
N SER A 34 -1.20 16.40 -25.01
CA SER A 34 0.10 16.02 -24.44
C SER A 34 0.16 14.52 -24.11
N GLU A 35 -0.95 13.97 -23.59
CA GLU A 35 -1.08 12.54 -23.30
C GLU A 35 -0.99 11.66 -24.56
N LEU A 36 -1.59 12.11 -25.66
CA LEU A 36 -1.54 11.39 -26.93
C LEU A 36 -0.10 11.16 -27.41
N PHE A 37 0.79 12.13 -27.23
CA PHE A 37 2.20 11.97 -27.57
C PHE A 37 2.95 11.05 -26.61
N SER A 38 2.65 11.12 -25.30
CA SER A 38 3.30 10.27 -24.30
C SER A 38 2.84 8.81 -24.33
N SER A 39 1.65 8.54 -24.90
CA SER A 39 1.13 7.17 -25.04
C SER A 39 1.78 6.38 -26.20
N THR A 40 2.48 7.05 -27.13
CA THR A 40 3.14 6.40 -28.27
C THR A 40 4.53 5.89 -27.84
N PRO A 41 4.80 4.57 -27.87
CA PRO A 41 6.07 4.00 -27.36
C PRO A 41 7.32 4.59 -28.02
N GLU A 42 7.22 4.97 -29.29
CA GLU A 42 8.32 5.55 -30.08
C GLU A 42 8.74 6.92 -29.55
N TYR A 43 7.78 7.76 -29.18
CA TYR A 43 8.06 9.08 -28.60
C TYR A 43 8.38 9.03 -27.11
N ARG A 44 7.89 8.04 -26.40
CA ARG A 44 8.04 7.90 -24.95
C ARG A 44 9.49 7.91 -24.50
N ASN A 45 10.38 7.20 -25.21
CA ASN A 45 11.79 7.12 -24.89
C ASN A 45 12.56 8.39 -25.27
N GLU A 46 12.15 9.07 -26.34
CA GLU A 46 12.77 10.32 -26.78
C GLU A 46 12.38 11.49 -25.88
N LEU A 47 11.11 11.53 -25.46
CA LEU A 47 10.57 12.59 -24.63
C LEU A 47 10.94 12.46 -23.15
N TRP A 48 11.53 11.34 -22.73
CA TRP A 48 11.88 11.08 -21.34
C TRP A 48 12.62 12.24 -20.66
N LYS A 49 13.63 12.80 -21.30
CA LYS A 49 14.44 13.91 -20.78
C LYS A 49 13.66 15.22 -20.68
N GLU A 50 12.68 15.42 -21.54
CA GLU A 50 11.83 16.62 -21.58
C GLU A 50 10.67 16.50 -20.59
N THR A 51 10.22 15.29 -20.29
CA THR A 51 9.10 15.04 -19.38
C THR A 51 9.49 15.07 -17.92
N GLN A 52 10.74 14.79 -17.58
CA GLN A 52 11.21 14.80 -16.18
C GLN A 52 11.05 16.18 -15.50
N PRO A 53 11.43 17.32 -16.13
CA PRO A 53 11.16 18.65 -15.55
C PRO A 53 9.67 18.93 -15.38
N LEU A 54 8.85 18.48 -16.34
CA LEU A 54 7.41 18.65 -16.30
C LEU A 54 6.77 17.85 -15.14
N PHE A 55 7.25 16.63 -14.92
CA PHE A 55 6.82 15.80 -13.77
C PHE A 55 7.10 16.52 -12.43
N LEU A 56 8.30 17.08 -12.26
CA LEU A 56 8.66 17.83 -11.06
C LEU A 56 7.81 19.10 -10.91
N GLN A 57 7.56 19.82 -12.02
CA GLN A 57 6.69 21.00 -12.02
C GLN A 57 5.27 20.64 -11.54
N ILE A 58 4.69 19.57 -12.07
CA ILE A 58 3.36 19.10 -11.66
C ILE A 58 3.37 18.64 -10.21
N ALA A 59 4.39 17.91 -9.76
CA ALA A 59 4.51 17.46 -8.38
C ALA A 59 4.53 18.63 -7.37
N THR A 60 5.15 19.76 -7.74
CA THR A 60 5.17 20.97 -6.90
C THR A 60 3.87 21.77 -6.98
N LEU A 61 3.15 21.68 -8.09
CA LEU A 61 1.88 22.37 -8.32
C LEU A 61 0.70 21.68 -7.59
N LEU A 62 0.64 20.35 -7.60
CA LEU A 62 -0.47 19.57 -7.09
C LEU A 62 -0.92 19.97 -5.67
N PRO A 63 -0.02 20.18 -4.67
CA PRO A 63 -0.42 20.58 -3.32
C PRO A 63 -1.03 21.98 -3.23
N LYS A 64 -0.77 22.85 -4.21
CA LYS A 64 -1.23 24.24 -4.26
C LYS A 64 -2.53 24.41 -5.02
N LEU A 65 -2.94 23.39 -5.79
CA LEU A 65 -4.06 23.46 -6.73
C LEU A 65 -5.38 23.69 -5.98
N GLN A 66 -6.15 24.70 -6.41
CA GLN A 66 -7.46 25.05 -5.85
C GLN A 66 -8.64 24.51 -6.68
N GLN A 67 -8.39 23.62 -7.60
CA GLN A 67 -9.37 23.00 -8.48
C GLN A 67 -9.19 21.48 -8.45
N ASP A 68 -10.07 20.73 -9.15
CA ASP A 68 -9.99 19.28 -9.22
C ASP A 68 -8.63 18.82 -9.78
N PRO A 69 -7.80 18.10 -9.03
CA PRO A 69 -6.51 17.60 -9.49
C PRO A 69 -6.61 16.38 -10.42
N ALA A 70 -7.80 15.78 -10.60
CA ALA A 70 -7.96 14.52 -11.34
C ALA A 70 -7.37 14.56 -12.76
N PRO A 71 -7.53 15.62 -13.59
CA PRO A 71 -6.90 15.66 -14.92
C PRO A 71 -5.38 15.60 -14.87
N LEU A 72 -4.76 16.31 -13.92
CA LEU A 72 -3.30 16.29 -13.73
C LEU A 72 -2.80 14.96 -13.17
N THR A 73 -3.49 14.39 -12.21
CA THR A 73 -3.09 13.09 -11.63
C THR A 73 -3.18 11.99 -12.67
N HIS A 74 -4.20 11.99 -13.52
CA HIS A 74 -4.33 11.05 -14.63
C HIS A 74 -3.19 11.21 -15.64
N PHE A 75 -2.88 12.44 -16.02
CA PHE A 75 -1.76 12.74 -16.90
C PHE A 75 -0.42 12.26 -16.32
N ILE A 76 -0.15 12.51 -15.02
CA ILE A 76 1.09 12.04 -14.39
C ILE A 76 1.19 10.51 -14.41
N ILE A 77 0.10 9.78 -14.14
CA ILE A 77 0.10 8.32 -14.16
C ILE A 77 0.62 7.81 -15.51
N LYS A 78 0.16 8.39 -16.61
CA LYS A 78 0.59 8.02 -17.95
C LYS A 78 2.03 8.46 -18.25
N MET A 79 2.37 9.67 -17.87
CA MET A 79 3.73 10.20 -18.05
C MET A 79 4.76 9.41 -17.22
N ALA A 80 4.36 8.93 -16.06
CA ALA A 80 5.24 8.16 -15.18
C ALA A 80 5.49 6.73 -15.66
N GLU A 81 4.78 6.22 -16.67
CA GLU A 81 4.89 4.83 -17.11
C GLU A 81 6.34 4.36 -17.41
N PRO A 82 7.21 5.16 -18.08
CA PRO A 82 8.61 4.77 -18.31
C PRO A 82 9.50 4.88 -17.07
N TYR A 83 9.09 5.61 -16.00
CA TYR A 83 9.92 5.78 -14.81
C TYR A 83 10.01 4.50 -13.99
N ARG A 84 11.19 4.22 -13.43
CA ARG A 84 11.39 3.20 -12.40
C ARG A 84 11.15 3.80 -11.03
N PHE A 85 11.00 2.93 -10.01
CA PHE A 85 10.86 3.41 -8.62
C PHE A 85 12.07 4.26 -8.19
N GLU A 86 13.28 3.88 -8.60
CA GLU A 86 14.51 4.64 -8.31
C GLU A 86 14.45 6.10 -8.79
N ASP A 87 13.78 6.35 -9.93
CA ASP A 87 13.68 7.70 -10.51
C ASP A 87 12.74 8.61 -9.74
N ILE A 88 11.82 8.03 -8.96
CA ILE A 88 10.78 8.73 -8.19
C ILE A 88 10.93 8.56 -6.68
N LYS A 89 12.01 7.94 -6.21
CA LYS A 89 12.22 7.64 -4.79
C LYS A 89 12.24 8.87 -3.89
N ASP A 90 12.59 10.04 -4.42
CA ASP A 90 12.69 11.30 -3.67
C ASP A 90 11.35 12.04 -3.53
N VAL A 91 10.27 11.50 -4.11
CA VAL A 91 8.91 12.02 -3.91
C VAL A 91 8.48 11.85 -2.44
N GLU A 92 7.90 12.91 -1.87
CA GLU A 92 7.36 12.90 -0.50
C GLU A 92 5.98 12.22 -0.46
N PHE A 93 5.98 10.89 -0.58
CA PHE A 93 4.75 10.08 -0.63
C PHE A 93 3.88 10.24 0.61
N GLU A 94 4.48 10.45 1.78
CA GLU A 94 3.81 10.49 3.09
C GLU A 94 2.73 11.56 3.14
N ILE A 95 2.99 12.73 2.55
CA ILE A 95 2.05 13.87 2.55
C ILE A 95 0.79 13.51 1.76
N GLY A 96 0.95 12.97 0.57
CA GLY A 96 -0.19 12.64 -0.29
C GLY A 96 -0.85 11.29 0.02
N LEU A 97 -0.26 10.47 0.92
CA LEU A 97 -0.90 9.26 1.48
C LEU A 97 -1.64 9.54 2.80
N ASP A 98 -1.64 10.80 3.28
CA ASP A 98 -2.47 11.18 4.42
C ASP A 98 -3.96 10.95 4.09
N LEU A 99 -4.74 10.52 5.07
CA LEU A 99 -6.16 10.17 4.88
C LEU A 99 -7.02 11.32 4.33
N GLN A 100 -6.57 12.56 4.51
CA GLN A 100 -7.25 13.74 3.97
C GLN A 100 -6.88 14.06 2.52
N ALA A 101 -5.80 13.49 2.02
CA ALA A 101 -5.30 13.75 0.66
C ALA A 101 -5.95 12.85 -0.40
N VAL A 102 -7.27 12.62 -0.29
CA VAL A 102 -8.04 11.65 -1.09
C VAL A 102 -7.76 11.71 -2.60
N PRO A 103 -7.68 12.88 -3.28
CA PRO A 103 -7.46 12.94 -4.72
C PRO A 103 -6.11 12.36 -5.18
N PHE A 104 -5.14 12.23 -4.28
CA PHE A 104 -3.78 11.79 -4.62
C PHE A 104 -3.53 10.30 -4.38
N HIS A 105 -4.40 9.61 -3.64
CA HIS A 105 -4.19 8.23 -3.22
C HIS A 105 -3.95 7.29 -4.40
N GLY A 106 -4.81 7.33 -5.43
CA GLY A 106 -4.69 6.49 -6.62
C GLY A 106 -3.40 6.72 -7.40
N LEU A 107 -3.02 8.00 -7.57
CA LEU A 107 -1.74 8.37 -8.19
C LEU A 107 -0.56 7.78 -7.42
N LEU A 108 -0.50 8.04 -6.11
CA LEU A 108 0.66 7.65 -5.31
C LEU A 108 0.78 6.13 -5.16
N LEU A 109 -0.33 5.41 -5.01
CA LEU A 109 -0.33 3.95 -5.02
C LEU A 109 0.15 3.39 -6.37
N THR A 110 -0.23 4.03 -7.49
CA THR A 110 0.25 3.65 -8.83
C THR A 110 1.76 3.86 -8.97
N LEU A 111 2.27 5.01 -8.50
CA LEU A 111 3.70 5.30 -8.51
C LEU A 111 4.48 4.31 -7.61
N LEU A 112 3.97 4.05 -6.41
CA LEU A 112 4.55 3.07 -5.48
C LEU A 112 4.50 1.64 -6.03
N GLY A 113 3.49 1.33 -6.87
CA GLY A 113 3.39 0.08 -7.60
C GLY A 113 4.62 -0.26 -8.45
N LYS A 114 5.39 0.74 -8.86
CA LYS A 114 6.65 0.53 -9.60
C LYS A 114 7.70 -0.20 -8.76
N ALA A 115 7.64 -0.10 -7.43
CA ALA A 115 8.53 -0.85 -6.54
C ALA A 115 8.28 -2.38 -6.59
N THR A 116 7.19 -2.84 -7.21
CA THR A 116 6.91 -4.27 -7.38
C THR A 116 7.60 -4.88 -8.62
N ALA A 117 8.31 -4.10 -9.41
CA ALA A 117 8.96 -4.56 -10.63
C ALA A 117 10.14 -5.51 -10.34
N ASN A 118 10.85 -5.31 -9.24
CA ASN A 118 11.99 -6.14 -8.84
C ASN A 118 12.26 -6.03 -7.33
N SER A 119 13.10 -6.93 -6.81
CA SER A 119 13.42 -7.00 -5.37
C SER A 119 14.21 -5.80 -4.86
N ILE A 120 15.05 -5.19 -5.69
CA ILE A 120 15.87 -4.02 -5.31
C ILE A 120 14.97 -2.81 -5.05
N ASP A 121 14.02 -2.55 -5.95
CA ASP A 121 13.06 -1.47 -5.80
C ASP A 121 12.11 -1.72 -4.61
N ALA A 122 11.68 -2.98 -4.40
CA ALA A 122 10.90 -3.38 -3.22
C ALA A 122 11.68 -3.17 -1.92
N GLN A 123 12.99 -3.46 -1.91
CA GLN A 123 13.86 -3.21 -0.77
C GLN A 123 14.04 -1.71 -0.51
N ALA A 124 14.21 -0.90 -1.55
CA ALA A 124 14.30 0.55 -1.43
C ALA A 124 13.04 1.12 -0.75
N LEU A 125 11.85 0.63 -1.15
CA LEU A 125 10.60 1.02 -0.51
C LEU A 125 10.49 0.48 0.93
N ALA A 126 10.92 -0.76 1.21
CA ALA A 126 10.93 -1.33 2.56
C ALA A 126 11.81 -0.52 3.54
N ASN A 127 12.83 0.17 3.03
CA ASN A 127 13.70 1.04 3.81
C ASN A 127 13.07 2.43 4.11
N ARG A 128 11.83 2.67 3.69
CA ARG A 128 11.04 3.87 3.99
C ARG A 128 9.89 3.54 4.96
N PRO A 129 10.15 3.41 6.28
CA PRO A 129 9.15 2.96 7.25
C PRO A 129 7.91 3.86 7.29
N THR A 130 8.09 5.17 7.16
CA THR A 130 7.00 6.16 7.17
C THR A 130 6.05 6.00 5.99
N VAL A 131 6.58 5.74 4.79
CA VAL A 131 5.77 5.44 3.60
C VAL A 131 4.99 4.14 3.80
N MET A 132 5.65 3.07 4.27
CA MET A 132 5.00 1.79 4.51
C MET A 132 3.91 1.89 5.58
N PHE A 133 4.17 2.64 6.66
CA PHE A 133 3.16 2.96 7.67
C PHE A 133 1.95 3.67 7.04
N SER A 134 2.17 4.68 6.20
CA SER A 134 1.10 5.43 5.53
C SER A 134 0.29 4.54 4.57
N ILE A 135 0.93 3.61 3.83
CA ILE A 135 0.21 2.66 2.95
C ILE A 135 -0.68 1.74 3.77
N VAL A 136 -0.17 1.15 4.85
CA VAL A 136 -0.96 0.23 5.70
C VAL A 136 -2.09 0.99 6.40
N ARG A 137 -1.83 2.19 6.91
CA ARG A 137 -2.87 3.06 7.49
C ARG A 137 -3.94 3.41 6.47
N LEU A 138 -3.55 3.83 5.26
CA LEU A 138 -4.48 4.14 4.18
C LEU A 138 -5.32 2.91 3.82
N TRP A 139 -4.71 1.75 3.63
CA TRP A 139 -5.42 0.51 3.35
C TRP A 139 -6.49 0.19 4.37
N LEU A 140 -6.18 0.28 5.68
CA LEU A 140 -7.12 -0.06 6.74
C LEU A 140 -8.22 0.99 6.93
N CYS A 141 -7.92 2.29 6.72
CA CYS A 141 -8.78 3.40 7.14
C CYS A 141 -9.54 4.10 6.01
N THR A 142 -9.12 3.97 4.74
CA THR A 142 -9.80 4.66 3.64
C THR A 142 -11.27 4.25 3.51
N GLN A 143 -12.12 5.21 3.16
CA GLN A 143 -13.54 4.94 2.85
C GLN A 143 -13.73 4.51 1.39
N ASP A 144 -12.75 4.74 0.53
CA ASP A 144 -12.77 4.33 -0.87
C ASP A 144 -12.37 2.86 -1.01
N ALA A 145 -13.30 2.03 -1.48
CA ALA A 145 -13.07 0.61 -1.70
C ALA A 145 -12.04 0.35 -2.82
N GLY A 146 -12.00 1.18 -3.86
CA GLY A 146 -11.04 1.05 -4.95
C GLY A 146 -9.61 1.31 -4.48
N ILE A 147 -9.42 2.37 -3.69
CA ILE A 147 -8.13 2.70 -3.06
C ILE A 147 -7.69 1.59 -2.09
N ALA A 148 -8.62 1.04 -1.31
CA ALA A 148 -8.30 -0.07 -0.40
C ALA A 148 -7.83 -1.32 -1.17
N ILE A 149 -8.50 -1.68 -2.26
CA ILE A 149 -8.12 -2.82 -3.11
C ILE A 149 -6.74 -2.56 -3.74
N GLN A 150 -6.50 -1.36 -4.26
CA GLN A 150 -5.21 -1.00 -4.86
C GLN A 150 -4.07 -1.06 -3.84
N ALA A 151 -4.29 -0.60 -2.61
CA ALA A 151 -3.30 -0.67 -1.53
C ALA A 151 -3.04 -2.13 -1.11
N GLU A 152 -4.09 -2.97 -1.00
CA GLU A 152 -3.95 -4.41 -0.71
C GLU A 152 -3.15 -5.15 -1.77
N GLU A 153 -3.42 -4.88 -3.05
CA GLU A 153 -2.69 -5.48 -4.17
C GLU A 153 -1.22 -5.03 -4.19
N LEU A 154 -0.95 -3.76 -3.88
CA LEU A 154 0.41 -3.24 -3.73
C LEU A 154 1.16 -3.99 -2.62
N LEU A 155 0.59 -4.08 -1.41
CA LEU A 155 1.19 -4.78 -0.27
C LEU A 155 1.45 -6.26 -0.59
N THR A 156 0.47 -6.93 -1.22
CA THR A 156 0.59 -8.34 -1.62
C THR A 156 1.71 -8.54 -2.65
N SER A 157 1.80 -7.67 -3.65
CA SER A 157 2.81 -7.73 -4.70
C SER A 157 4.21 -7.46 -4.18
N LEU A 158 4.36 -6.50 -3.26
CA LEU A 158 5.63 -6.22 -2.58
C LEU A 158 6.13 -7.43 -1.77
N LEU A 159 5.24 -8.12 -1.05
CA LEU A 159 5.58 -9.34 -0.32
C LEU A 159 6.02 -10.46 -1.27
N ARG A 160 5.34 -10.60 -2.42
CA ARG A 160 5.65 -11.62 -3.43
C ARG A 160 7.03 -11.42 -4.05
N VAL A 161 7.36 -10.17 -4.40
CA VAL A 161 8.65 -9.82 -5.00
C VAL A 161 9.78 -9.99 -4.00
N SER A 162 9.58 -9.56 -2.74
CA SER A 162 10.59 -9.67 -1.69
C SER A 162 10.86 -11.11 -1.24
N ARG A 163 9.96 -12.06 -1.54
CA ARG A 163 10.14 -13.48 -1.24
C ARG A 163 11.20 -14.15 -2.11
N ASN A 164 11.40 -13.64 -3.32
CA ASN A 164 12.29 -14.25 -4.32
C ASN A 164 13.78 -13.93 -4.10
N GLU A 165 14.13 -13.14 -3.10
CA GLU A 165 15.54 -12.90 -2.77
C GLU A 165 16.16 -14.13 -2.10
N PRO A 166 17.29 -14.65 -2.64
CA PRO A 166 18.08 -15.63 -1.93
C PRO A 166 18.56 -15.02 -0.60
N ALA A 167 18.42 -15.76 0.48
CA ALA A 167 18.93 -15.35 1.78
C ALA A 167 20.44 -15.09 1.68
N LEU A 168 20.85 -13.82 1.72
CA LEU A 168 22.26 -13.43 1.68
C LEU A 168 23.02 -13.82 2.97
N VAL A 169 22.31 -14.32 3.97
CA VAL A 169 22.89 -14.80 5.24
C VAL A 169 22.41 -16.23 5.47
N PRO A 170 23.31 -17.21 5.63
CA PRO A 170 22.92 -18.53 6.08
C PRO A 170 22.17 -18.39 7.41
N ALA A 171 20.97 -18.93 7.49
CA ALA A 171 20.22 -18.97 8.74
C ALA A 171 21.04 -19.70 9.79
N GLN A 172 21.62 -18.98 10.72
CA GLN A 172 22.38 -19.55 11.85
C GLN A 172 21.46 -20.19 12.89
N ASP A 173 20.16 -19.95 12.79
CA ASP A 173 19.14 -20.51 13.67
C ASP A 173 17.95 -21.02 12.85
N PRO A 174 17.68 -22.34 12.81
CA PRO A 174 16.54 -22.92 12.10
C PRO A 174 15.18 -22.50 12.67
N SER A 175 15.14 -21.87 13.85
CA SER A 175 13.91 -21.34 14.45
C SER A 175 13.44 -20.01 13.82
N HIS A 176 14.27 -19.36 12.99
CA HIS A 176 14.00 -18.07 12.36
C HIS A 176 13.88 -18.12 10.82
N THR A 177 13.20 -19.13 10.29
CA THR A 177 12.82 -19.17 8.87
C THR A 177 11.56 -18.34 8.63
N TYR A 178 11.69 -17.03 8.64
CA TYR A 178 10.63 -16.10 8.32
C TYR A 178 10.66 -15.70 6.85
N GLY A 179 9.53 -15.26 6.32
CA GLY A 179 9.43 -14.62 5.01
C GLY A 179 10.65 -13.72 4.77
N THR A 180 11.51 -14.17 3.89
CA THR A 180 12.95 -13.93 4.00
C THR A 180 13.41 -12.59 3.44
N GLY A 181 12.49 -11.69 3.08
CA GLY A 181 12.85 -10.42 2.48
C GLY A 181 12.68 -9.20 3.38
N PRO A 182 13.29 -8.07 3.01
CA PRO A 182 13.17 -6.81 3.76
C PRO A 182 11.72 -6.34 3.95
N MET A 183 10.86 -6.56 2.95
CA MET A 183 9.44 -6.19 3.03
C MET A 183 8.67 -7.00 4.08
N TRP A 184 8.97 -8.31 4.21
CA TRP A 184 8.37 -9.15 5.25
C TRP A 184 8.72 -8.66 6.64
N ARG A 185 10.01 -8.36 6.88
CA ARG A 185 10.45 -7.76 8.15
C ARG A 185 9.80 -6.41 8.40
N ARG A 186 9.60 -5.60 7.36
CA ARG A 186 8.95 -4.30 7.47
C ARG A 186 7.48 -4.43 7.86
N LEU A 187 6.71 -5.31 7.21
CA LEU A 187 5.27 -5.42 7.43
C LEU A 187 4.89 -6.21 8.68
N PHE A 188 5.72 -7.18 9.11
CA PHE A 188 5.40 -8.06 10.24
C PHE A 188 6.37 -7.96 11.42
N GLY A 189 7.59 -7.48 11.21
CA GLY A 189 8.61 -7.33 12.26
C GLY A 189 8.79 -5.89 12.75
N ASP A 190 8.27 -4.88 12.05
CA ASP A 190 8.29 -3.49 12.51
C ASP A 190 7.12 -3.24 13.45
N ARG A 191 7.42 -2.79 14.69
CA ARG A 191 6.42 -2.60 15.74
C ARG A 191 5.35 -1.57 15.35
N ASP A 192 5.77 -0.45 14.76
CA ASP A 192 4.85 0.65 14.45
C ASP A 192 3.86 0.23 13.37
N ILE A 193 4.32 -0.49 12.35
CA ILE A 193 3.47 -0.99 11.27
C ILE A 193 2.59 -2.15 11.74
N THR A 194 3.18 -3.14 12.43
CA THR A 194 2.45 -4.31 12.90
C THR A 194 1.36 -3.92 13.91
N SER A 195 1.61 -2.91 14.75
CA SER A 195 0.61 -2.42 15.69
C SER A 195 -0.65 -1.84 15.01
N LEU A 196 -0.54 -1.35 13.76
CA LEU A 196 -1.71 -0.84 13.02
C LEU A 196 -2.76 -1.93 12.79
N TYR A 197 -2.32 -3.18 12.51
CA TYR A 197 -3.26 -4.29 12.31
C TYR A 197 -4.12 -4.53 13.56
N TYR A 198 -3.53 -4.43 14.73
CA TYR A 198 -4.25 -4.58 15.99
C TYR A 198 -5.06 -3.34 16.35
N HIS A 199 -4.47 -2.15 16.24
CA HIS A 199 -5.06 -0.89 16.69
C HIS A 199 -6.30 -0.50 15.89
N TYR A 200 -6.25 -0.63 14.57
CA TYR A 200 -7.39 -0.25 13.72
C TYR A 200 -8.49 -1.30 13.65
N THR A 201 -8.24 -2.54 14.09
CA THR A 201 -9.24 -3.61 14.04
C THR A 201 -9.77 -4.02 15.42
N SER A 202 -9.11 -3.62 16.52
CA SER A 202 -9.54 -3.98 17.87
C SER A 202 -10.81 -3.24 18.30
N LEU A 203 -11.79 -4.00 18.80
CA LEU A 203 -12.98 -3.44 19.46
C LEU A 203 -12.70 -3.08 20.92
N LYS A 204 -11.59 -3.56 21.49
CA LYS A 204 -11.18 -3.23 22.86
C LYS A 204 -10.62 -1.81 22.92
N GLN A 205 -10.75 -1.21 24.09
CA GLN A 205 -10.05 0.04 24.38
C GLN A 205 -8.56 -0.28 24.57
N LEU A 206 -7.73 0.40 23.80
CA LEU A 206 -6.27 0.26 23.80
C LEU A 206 -5.63 1.41 24.59
N ASN A 207 -4.44 1.17 25.17
CA ASN A 207 -3.71 2.19 25.94
C ASN A 207 -3.29 3.39 25.06
N LYS A 208 -2.97 3.12 23.79
CA LYS A 208 -2.69 4.15 22.79
C LYS A 208 -3.66 3.95 21.62
N PRO A 209 -4.81 4.67 21.61
CA PRO A 209 -5.73 4.59 20.48
C PRO A 209 -5.05 5.10 19.20
N PRO A 210 -5.40 4.53 18.05
CA PRO A 210 -4.88 5.00 16.78
C PRO A 210 -5.40 6.41 16.45
N GLU A 211 -4.60 7.17 15.70
CA GLU A 211 -4.99 8.46 15.15
C GLU A 211 -5.09 8.38 13.62
N PRO A 212 -6.24 8.78 13.04
CA PRO A 212 -7.51 9.13 13.70
C PRO A 212 -8.21 7.91 14.33
N PRO A 213 -9.02 8.10 15.39
CA PRO A 213 -9.79 7.01 15.98
C PRO A 213 -10.88 6.56 15.00
N LEU A 214 -11.03 5.25 14.83
CA LEU A 214 -12.09 4.67 14.00
C LEU A 214 -13.35 4.42 14.84
N ASN A 215 -14.51 4.73 14.26
CA ASN A 215 -15.79 4.30 14.80
C ASN A 215 -16.01 2.77 14.62
N LYS A 216 -17.08 2.19 15.22
CA LYS A 216 -17.34 0.74 15.14
C LYS A 216 -17.46 0.25 13.69
N ARG A 217 -18.14 0.99 12.81
CA ARG A 217 -18.32 0.64 11.38
C ARG A 217 -16.99 0.59 10.66
N ASP A 218 -16.15 1.60 10.83
CA ASP A 218 -14.85 1.69 10.14
C ASP A 218 -13.90 0.59 10.61
N LYS A 219 -13.94 0.25 11.92
CA LYS A 219 -13.23 -0.91 12.48
C LYS A 219 -13.69 -2.22 11.83
N THR A 220 -15.01 -2.40 11.67
CA THR A 220 -15.57 -3.59 11.00
C THR A 220 -15.07 -3.70 9.54
N ILE A 221 -14.99 -2.59 8.83
CA ILE A 221 -14.40 -2.56 7.46
C ILE A 221 -12.94 -2.95 7.50
N ALA A 222 -12.15 -2.40 8.41
CA ALA A 222 -10.74 -2.76 8.58
C ALA A 222 -10.56 -4.25 8.95
N GLN A 223 -11.42 -4.79 9.81
CA GLN A 223 -11.44 -6.23 10.15
C GLN A 223 -11.71 -7.09 8.92
N ALA A 224 -12.70 -6.74 8.09
CA ALA A 224 -13.04 -7.46 6.88
C ALA A 224 -11.87 -7.48 5.88
N ARG A 225 -11.19 -6.34 5.70
CA ARG A 225 -9.99 -6.22 4.88
C ARG A 225 -8.87 -7.14 5.37
N LEU A 226 -8.61 -7.12 6.67
CA LEU A 226 -7.57 -7.96 7.26
C LEU A 226 -7.90 -9.45 7.11
N LEU A 227 -9.16 -9.87 7.37
CA LEU A 227 -9.61 -11.26 7.17
C LEU A 227 -9.48 -11.72 5.70
N SER A 228 -9.74 -10.82 4.75
CA SER A 228 -9.58 -11.11 3.32
C SER A 228 -8.12 -11.31 2.92
N TRP A 229 -7.22 -10.49 3.48
CA TRP A 229 -5.82 -10.45 3.11
C TRP A 229 -4.96 -11.56 3.72
N LEU A 230 -5.19 -11.89 5.00
CA LEU A 230 -4.36 -12.84 5.75
C LEU A 230 -4.21 -14.22 5.08
N PRO A 231 -5.25 -14.86 4.51
CA PRO A 231 -5.09 -16.13 3.80
C PRO A 231 -4.14 -16.03 2.60
N ARG A 232 -4.23 -14.94 1.84
CA ARG A 232 -3.36 -14.68 0.67
C ARG A 232 -1.89 -14.54 1.09
N VAL A 233 -1.64 -13.86 2.21
CA VAL A 233 -0.29 -13.76 2.81
C VAL A 233 0.16 -15.10 3.33
N GLY A 234 -0.71 -15.85 4.00
CA GLY A 234 -0.43 -17.18 4.51
C GLY A 234 -0.02 -18.18 3.43
N GLU A 235 -0.61 -18.08 2.22
CA GLU A 235 -0.17 -18.89 1.07
C GLU A 235 1.32 -18.66 0.71
N MET A 236 1.84 -17.47 0.99
CA MET A 236 3.23 -17.13 0.77
C MET A 236 4.12 -17.53 1.94
N ASP A 237 3.72 -17.16 3.17
CA ASP A 237 4.45 -17.52 4.40
C ASP A 237 3.54 -17.51 5.64
N TRP A 238 3.25 -18.70 6.17
CA TRP A 238 2.47 -18.86 7.40
C TRP A 238 3.22 -18.45 8.65
N ASN A 239 4.54 -18.64 8.68
CA ASN A 239 5.31 -18.37 9.89
C ASN A 239 5.25 -16.90 10.27
N ALA A 240 5.23 -15.99 9.29
CA ALA A 240 5.09 -14.56 9.54
C ALA A 240 3.76 -14.20 10.23
N LEU A 241 2.72 -15.01 10.07
CA LEU A 241 1.39 -14.75 10.64
C LEU A 241 1.14 -15.45 11.97
N VAL A 242 1.74 -16.64 12.19
CA VAL A 242 1.53 -17.42 13.43
C VAL A 242 2.48 -17.01 14.54
N SER A 243 3.67 -16.51 14.19
CA SER A 243 4.68 -16.12 15.17
C SER A 243 4.30 -14.83 15.90
N SER A 244 4.58 -14.81 17.20
CA SER A 244 4.52 -13.59 18.01
C SER A 244 5.75 -12.73 17.67
N HIS A 245 5.51 -11.46 17.35
CA HIS A 245 6.55 -10.48 17.03
C HIS A 245 6.62 -9.34 18.05
N HIS A 246 5.48 -8.97 18.65
CA HIS A 246 5.35 -7.81 19.53
C HIS A 246 4.50 -8.12 20.75
N VAL A 247 5.08 -8.85 21.69
CA VAL A 247 4.40 -9.39 22.89
C VAL A 247 3.59 -8.36 23.66
N GLU A 248 4.04 -7.10 23.72
CA GLU A 248 3.32 -6.05 24.44
C GLU A 248 1.97 -5.71 23.78
N VAL A 249 1.99 -5.47 22.46
CA VAL A 249 0.78 -5.14 21.67
C VAL A 249 -0.15 -6.36 21.62
N GLU A 250 0.40 -7.55 21.41
CA GLU A 250 -0.32 -8.82 21.35
C GLU A 250 -1.03 -9.13 22.69
N ARG A 251 -0.36 -8.88 23.82
CA ARG A 251 -0.95 -9.04 25.15
C ARG A 251 -2.09 -8.04 25.39
N GLU A 252 -1.96 -6.79 24.92
CA GLU A 252 -2.99 -5.77 25.05
C GLU A 252 -4.30 -6.17 24.37
N VAL A 253 -4.22 -6.81 23.19
CA VAL A 253 -5.41 -7.34 22.48
C VAL A 253 -5.87 -8.69 23.02
N GLY A 254 -5.18 -9.28 23.99
CA GLY A 254 -5.56 -10.49 24.70
C GLY A 254 -5.04 -11.79 24.08
N LEU A 255 -3.95 -11.73 23.33
CA LEU A 255 -3.23 -12.91 22.87
C LEU A 255 -2.36 -13.49 24.00
N LYS A 256 -2.13 -14.79 23.92
CA LYS A 256 -1.16 -15.49 24.76
C LYS A 256 0.24 -15.42 24.13
N GLU A 257 1.24 -15.69 24.92
CA GLU A 257 2.63 -15.83 24.44
C GLU A 257 2.72 -16.87 23.31
N GLY A 258 3.42 -16.54 22.24
CA GLY A 258 3.56 -17.39 21.07
C GLY A 258 2.40 -17.30 20.04
N GLN A 259 1.36 -16.53 20.31
CA GLN A 259 0.26 -16.30 19.38
C GLN A 259 0.50 -15.03 18.56
N GLY A 260 0.46 -15.14 17.22
CA GLY A 260 0.64 -14.03 16.29
C GLY A 260 -0.67 -13.53 15.70
N LEU A 261 -0.53 -12.74 14.62
CA LEU A 261 -1.62 -12.00 13.98
C LEU A 261 -2.78 -12.89 13.50
N ILE A 262 -2.51 -14.10 13.02
CA ILE A 262 -3.57 -15.02 12.60
C ILE A 262 -4.46 -15.47 13.76
N HIS A 263 -3.87 -15.71 14.94
CA HIS A 263 -4.61 -16.08 16.15
C HIS A 263 -5.48 -14.92 16.64
N TYR A 264 -4.97 -13.68 16.53
CA TYR A 264 -5.76 -12.50 16.81
C TYR A 264 -6.99 -12.41 15.91
N ALA A 265 -6.78 -12.49 14.59
CA ALA A 265 -7.84 -12.38 13.60
C ALA A 265 -8.92 -13.47 13.80
N ALA A 266 -8.49 -14.70 14.10
CA ALA A 266 -9.37 -15.84 14.27
C ALA A 266 -10.15 -15.85 15.60
N LEU A 267 -9.54 -15.37 16.71
CA LEU A 267 -10.06 -15.65 18.05
C LEU A 267 -10.47 -14.40 18.85
N LYS A 268 -10.00 -13.20 18.47
CA LYS A 268 -10.10 -12.01 19.31
C LYS A 268 -10.65 -10.77 18.60
N MET A 269 -10.57 -10.73 17.29
CA MET A 269 -10.81 -9.52 16.51
C MET A 269 -12.32 -9.25 16.30
N VAL A 270 -13.08 -10.29 16.00
CA VAL A 270 -14.48 -10.18 15.57
C VAL A 270 -15.44 -10.36 16.76
N ASP A 271 -16.44 -9.49 16.84
CA ASP A 271 -17.59 -9.64 17.71
C ASP A 271 -18.65 -10.50 16.98
N THR A 272 -18.73 -11.77 17.38
CA THR A 272 -19.62 -12.74 16.74
C THR A 272 -21.05 -12.70 17.30
N GLU A 273 -21.28 -12.00 18.41
CA GLU A 273 -22.59 -11.91 19.04
C GLU A 273 -23.40 -10.74 18.47
N ASP A 274 -22.77 -9.59 18.29
CA ASP A 274 -23.44 -8.36 17.88
C ASP A 274 -23.41 -8.12 16.36
N ASP A 275 -22.51 -8.78 15.60
CA ASP A 275 -22.33 -8.53 14.16
C ASP A 275 -22.41 -9.82 13.34
N MET A 276 -23.62 -10.12 12.87
CA MET A 276 -23.88 -11.33 12.05
C MET A 276 -23.10 -11.31 10.72
N LEU A 277 -22.89 -10.15 10.09
CA LEU A 277 -22.14 -10.05 8.85
C LEU A 277 -20.67 -10.42 9.08
N MET A 278 -20.08 -9.91 10.15
CA MET A 278 -18.71 -10.24 10.51
C MET A 278 -18.57 -11.69 10.97
N HIS A 279 -19.59 -12.25 11.62
CA HIS A 279 -19.61 -13.68 11.92
C HIS A 279 -19.53 -14.53 10.63
N MET A 280 -20.33 -14.21 9.62
CA MET A 280 -20.29 -14.91 8.31
C MET A 280 -18.94 -14.70 7.61
N THR A 281 -18.36 -13.50 7.70
CA THR A 281 -17.05 -13.21 7.16
C THR A 281 -15.96 -14.05 7.84
N LEU A 282 -16.06 -14.24 9.15
CA LEU A 282 -15.15 -15.09 9.92
C LEU A 282 -15.30 -16.57 9.54
N ILE A 283 -16.52 -17.07 9.33
CA ILE A 283 -16.77 -18.45 8.85
C ILE A 283 -16.10 -18.65 7.48
N ASN A 284 -16.27 -17.69 6.55
CA ASN A 284 -15.63 -17.75 5.25
C ASN A 284 -14.09 -17.74 5.36
N PHE A 285 -13.54 -16.89 6.23
CA PHE A 285 -12.11 -16.86 6.54
C PHE A 285 -11.60 -18.24 6.99
N PHE A 286 -12.28 -18.93 7.93
CA PHE A 286 -11.90 -20.29 8.33
C PHE A 286 -12.00 -21.29 7.19
N SER A 287 -13.02 -21.19 6.35
CA SER A 287 -13.18 -22.06 5.18
C SER A 287 -12.00 -21.93 4.21
N VAL A 288 -11.56 -20.70 3.93
CA VAL A 288 -10.39 -20.41 3.08
C VAL A 288 -9.12 -20.93 3.76
N LEU A 289 -8.92 -20.68 5.06
CA LEU A 289 -7.76 -21.20 5.80
C LEU A 289 -7.65 -22.72 5.72
N ILE A 290 -8.74 -23.43 5.98
CA ILE A 290 -8.79 -24.91 5.93
C ILE A 290 -8.43 -25.40 4.53
N THR A 291 -8.93 -24.74 3.49
CA THR A 291 -8.65 -25.11 2.10
C THR A 291 -7.17 -24.92 1.76
N THR A 292 -6.60 -23.78 2.19
CA THR A 292 -5.18 -23.46 1.97
C THR A 292 -4.26 -24.44 2.70
N VAL A 293 -4.58 -24.81 3.94
CA VAL A 293 -3.79 -25.76 4.73
C VAL A 293 -3.89 -27.17 4.13
N LYS A 294 -5.07 -27.61 3.69
CA LYS A 294 -5.23 -28.91 3.02
C LYS A 294 -4.43 -29.01 1.74
N ALA A 295 -4.31 -27.93 0.99
CA ALA A 295 -3.51 -27.88 -0.23
C ALA A 295 -1.99 -27.95 0.05
N LYS A 296 -1.56 -27.69 1.28
CA LYS A 296 -0.15 -27.70 1.73
C LYS A 296 0.02 -28.51 3.01
N PRO A 297 0.09 -29.85 2.94
CA PRO A 297 0.10 -30.74 4.13
C PRO A 297 1.22 -30.47 5.14
N HIS A 298 2.34 -29.87 4.70
CA HIS A 298 3.43 -29.49 5.59
C HIS A 298 3.05 -28.33 6.54
N LEU A 299 1.95 -27.63 6.30
CA LEU A 299 1.45 -26.56 7.19
C LEU A 299 0.55 -27.06 8.32
N THR A 300 0.15 -28.34 8.27
CA THR A 300 -0.78 -28.94 9.26
C THR A 300 -0.23 -28.87 10.71
N TYR A 301 1.09 -28.85 10.86
CA TYR A 301 1.77 -28.75 12.16
C TYR A 301 1.88 -27.32 12.72
N VAL A 302 1.62 -26.33 11.90
CA VAL A 302 1.83 -24.90 12.25
C VAL A 302 0.59 -24.31 12.92
N ILE A 303 -0.60 -24.87 12.65
CA ILE A 303 -1.86 -24.40 13.24
C ILE A 303 -2.29 -25.35 14.36
N GLN A 304 -1.62 -25.27 15.49
CA GLN A 304 -2.15 -25.79 16.77
C GLN A 304 -2.91 -24.66 17.45
N TRP A 305 -4.24 -24.76 17.45
CA TRP A 305 -5.19 -23.84 18.10
C TRP A 305 -5.14 -23.91 19.63
#